data_3be7e2e52e952259325bed9fd31bceba
#
_entry.id   3be7e2e52e952259325bed9fd31bceba
#
_cell.length_a   1.000
_cell.length_b   1.000
_cell.length_c   1.000
_cell.angle_alpha   90.00
_cell.angle_beta   90.00
_cell.angle_gamma   90.00
#
_symmetry.space_group_name_H-M   'P 1'
#
loop_
_entity.id
_entity.type
_entity.pdbx_description
1 polymer ?
#
loop_
_entity_poly.entity_id
_entity_poly.type
_entity_poly.pdbx_seq_one_letter_code
_entity_poly.pdbx_strand_id
1 'polypeptide(L)'
;LNTLASRVSIGGTVTVAGIVKSFQIRTSKQNKPFAIFELEDYSGTNQLYLFGEAFKNYANLLVENAYLVVYTTLDYSFKAKRERQNRKKGMLPNVEVDIEELSLTVNKVELLENLKGASMSKLTVKIPLSLVTPDLIEEISAFITPNPSENDKDLVDLYVEVYDADLGVQVPAKSTATIKTCNEKEIRKDV
;
A
#
# COMPACT_ATOMS: atom_id res chain seq x y z
N LEU A 1 5.81 1.38 -9.51
CA LEU A 1 4.95 1.71 -10.66
C LEU A 1 4.97 0.63 -11.74
N ASN A 2 6.13 0.04 -12.06
CA ASN A 2 6.24 -0.98 -13.12
C ASN A 2 5.28 -2.17 -12.91
N THR A 3 5.19 -2.69 -11.70
CA THR A 3 4.30 -3.82 -11.35
C THR A 3 2.82 -3.41 -11.32
N LEU A 4 2.53 -2.14 -11.02
CA LEU A 4 1.17 -1.60 -11.00
C LEU A 4 0.62 -1.37 -12.41
N ALA A 5 1.45 -0.85 -13.32
CA ALA A 5 1.06 -0.58 -14.70
C ALA A 5 0.66 -1.85 -15.48
N SER A 6 1.19 -3.01 -15.08
CA SER A 6 0.81 -4.31 -15.70
C SER A 6 -0.52 -4.88 -15.15
N ARG A 7 -1.01 -4.38 -14.02
CA ARG A 7 -2.20 -4.92 -13.32
C ARG A 7 -3.39 -3.98 -13.29
N VAL A 8 -3.17 -2.69 -13.50
CA VAL A 8 -4.20 -1.67 -13.37
C VAL A 8 -4.29 -0.86 -14.66
N SER A 9 -5.49 -0.74 -15.21
CA SER A 9 -5.75 0.10 -16.38
C SER A 9 -5.67 1.59 -16.02
N ILE A 10 -5.34 2.44 -17.00
CA ILE A 10 -5.39 3.89 -16.83
C ILE A 10 -6.83 4.30 -16.42
N GLY A 11 -6.94 5.14 -15.40
CA GLY A 11 -8.19 5.49 -14.74
C GLY A 11 -8.57 4.56 -13.59
N GLY A 12 -7.87 3.43 -13.43
CA GLY A 12 -8.09 2.51 -12.32
C GLY A 12 -7.59 3.06 -11.00
N THR A 13 -8.24 2.66 -9.91
CA THR A 13 -7.88 3.07 -8.55
C THR A 13 -6.82 2.13 -7.97
N VAL A 14 -5.85 2.72 -7.27
CA VAL A 14 -4.79 2.01 -6.56
C VAL A 14 -4.71 2.56 -5.15
N THR A 15 -4.72 1.67 -4.18
CA THR A 15 -4.47 2.02 -2.78
C THR A 15 -3.02 1.64 -2.45
N VAL A 16 -2.26 2.60 -1.94
CA VAL A 16 -0.89 2.41 -1.48
C VAL A 16 -0.80 2.79 -0.01
N ALA A 17 0.00 2.06 0.74
CA ALA A 17 0.26 2.36 2.14
C ALA A 17 1.77 2.40 2.38
N GLY A 18 2.22 3.25 3.30
CA GLY A 18 3.63 3.38 3.61
C GLY A 18 3.91 4.46 4.64
N ILE A 19 5.19 4.72 4.83
CA ILE A 19 5.71 5.75 5.73
C ILE A 19 6.08 6.98 4.92
N VAL A 20 5.71 8.16 5.40
CA VAL A 20 6.17 9.44 4.83
C VAL A 20 7.64 9.62 5.16
N LYS A 21 8.49 9.55 4.14
CA LYS A 21 9.94 9.75 4.27
C LYS A 21 10.32 11.22 4.25
N SER A 22 9.70 11.95 3.34
CA SER A 22 9.89 13.39 3.19
C SER A 22 8.68 14.05 2.56
N PHE A 23 8.49 15.34 2.76
CA PHE A 23 7.51 16.12 2.02
C PHE A 23 7.96 17.57 1.85
N GLN A 24 7.44 18.22 0.81
CA GLN A 24 7.70 19.62 0.50
C GLN A 24 6.41 20.28 -0.01
N ILE A 25 6.10 21.46 0.52
CA ILE A 25 5.02 22.29 0.01
C ILE A 25 5.62 23.29 -0.98
N ARG A 26 5.03 23.36 -2.16
CA ARG A 26 5.46 24.25 -3.25
C ARG A 26 4.28 25.01 -3.82
N THR A 27 4.57 26.05 -4.56
CA THR A 27 3.58 26.85 -5.30
C THR A 27 3.75 26.64 -6.79
N SER A 28 2.65 26.35 -7.47
CA SER A 28 2.63 26.18 -8.92
C SER A 28 2.77 27.53 -9.65
N LYS A 29 3.02 27.50 -10.97
CA LYS A 29 3.05 28.71 -11.82
C LYS A 29 1.72 29.52 -11.79
N GLN A 30 0.62 28.88 -11.41
CA GLN A 30 -0.69 29.52 -11.25
C GLN A 30 -0.95 30.01 -9.81
N ASN A 31 0.10 30.13 -9.01
CA ASN A 31 0.04 30.54 -7.60
C ASN A 31 -0.85 29.65 -6.74
N LYS A 32 -0.98 28.36 -7.08
CA LYS A 32 -1.73 27.36 -6.29
C LYS A 32 -0.75 26.48 -5.51
N PRO A 33 -0.96 26.31 -4.19
CA PRO A 33 -0.10 25.45 -3.39
C PRO A 33 -0.37 23.97 -3.71
N PHE A 34 0.67 23.16 -3.59
CA PHE A 34 0.64 21.71 -3.70
C PHE A 34 1.76 21.09 -2.86
N ALA A 35 1.62 19.82 -2.51
CA ALA A 35 2.67 19.09 -1.84
C ALA A 35 3.25 18.00 -2.74
N ILE A 36 4.54 17.78 -2.59
CA ILE A 36 5.27 16.62 -3.09
C ILE A 36 5.68 15.84 -1.85
N PHE A 37 5.44 14.54 -1.83
CA PHE A 37 5.87 13.70 -0.71
C PHE A 37 6.34 12.34 -1.20
N GLU A 38 7.24 11.76 -0.44
CA GLU A 38 7.79 10.42 -0.67
C GLU A 38 7.17 9.46 0.31
N LEU A 39 6.54 8.42 -0.23
CA LEU A 39 5.96 7.31 0.53
C LEU A 39 6.84 6.08 0.32
N GLU A 40 7.35 5.51 1.40
CA GLU A 40 8.20 4.33 1.41
C GLU A 40 7.41 3.11 1.90
N ASP A 41 7.51 2.02 1.17
CA ASP A 41 6.99 0.71 1.53
C ASP A 41 8.07 -0.38 1.31
N TYR A 42 7.71 -1.67 1.47
CA TYR A 42 8.65 -2.79 1.26
C TYR A 42 9.21 -2.89 -0.15
N SER A 43 8.54 -2.30 -1.15
CA SER A 43 8.95 -2.34 -2.55
C SER A 43 9.87 -1.18 -2.94
N GLY A 44 9.96 -0.16 -2.08
CA GLY A 44 10.78 1.03 -2.29
C GLY A 44 10.03 2.32 -2.00
N THR A 45 10.56 3.41 -2.54
CA THR A 45 10.02 4.77 -2.33
C THR A 45 9.31 5.26 -3.59
N ASN A 46 8.10 5.79 -3.41
CA ASN A 46 7.31 6.39 -4.48
C ASN A 46 7.06 7.87 -4.18
N GLN A 47 7.29 8.71 -5.18
CA GLN A 47 6.99 10.13 -5.10
C GLN A 47 5.53 10.38 -5.54
N LEU A 48 4.77 11.03 -4.68
CA LEU A 48 3.36 11.35 -4.88
C LEU A 48 3.12 12.85 -4.81
N TYR A 49 2.04 13.28 -5.45
CA TYR A 49 1.69 14.69 -5.57
C TYR A 49 0.27 14.93 -5.03
N LEU A 50 0.13 15.93 -4.19
CA LEU A 50 -1.13 16.33 -3.60
C LEU A 50 -1.53 17.72 -4.11
N PHE A 51 -2.56 17.77 -4.95
CA PHE A 51 -3.01 19.00 -5.61
C PHE A 51 -4.43 19.40 -5.23
N GLY A 52 -4.78 20.67 -5.41
CA GLY A 52 -6.15 21.19 -5.38
C GLY A 52 -6.90 20.90 -4.09
N GLU A 53 -8.07 20.28 -4.18
CA GLU A 53 -8.92 19.95 -3.02
C GLU A 53 -8.24 18.89 -2.13
N ALA A 54 -7.57 17.89 -2.72
CA ALA A 54 -6.84 16.92 -1.94
C ALA A 54 -5.73 17.57 -1.10
N PHE A 55 -5.03 18.59 -1.63
CA PHE A 55 -4.05 19.35 -0.87
C PHE A 55 -4.71 20.09 0.32
N LYS A 56 -5.83 20.75 0.10
CA LYS A 56 -6.52 21.47 1.17
C LYS A 56 -6.97 20.57 2.31
N ASN A 57 -7.45 19.37 1.96
CA ASN A 57 -8.05 18.46 2.92
C ASN A 57 -7.00 17.62 3.67
N TYR A 58 -5.87 17.29 3.04
CA TYR A 58 -4.97 16.24 3.54
C TYR A 58 -3.52 16.69 3.74
N ALA A 59 -3.14 17.92 3.38
CA ALA A 59 -1.76 18.39 3.55
C ALA A 59 -1.29 18.37 5.01
N ASN A 60 -2.21 18.53 5.96
CA ASN A 60 -1.96 18.45 7.39
C ASN A 60 -1.59 17.03 7.88
N LEU A 61 -1.89 15.99 7.11
CA LEU A 61 -1.53 14.62 7.41
C LEU A 61 -0.10 14.26 6.95
N LEU A 62 0.52 15.11 6.13
CA LEU A 62 1.89 14.93 5.68
C LEU A 62 2.85 15.33 6.80
N VAL A 63 3.22 14.36 7.61
CA VAL A 63 4.21 14.50 8.68
C VAL A 63 5.26 13.41 8.46
N GLU A 64 6.55 13.73 8.61
CA GLU A 64 7.62 12.73 8.49
C GLU A 64 7.41 11.60 9.48
N ASN A 65 7.64 10.38 9.04
CA ASN A 65 7.40 9.13 9.76
C ASN A 65 5.92 8.81 10.06
N ALA A 66 4.95 9.56 9.52
CA ALA A 66 3.55 9.18 9.60
C ALA A 66 3.25 7.99 8.69
N TYR A 67 2.46 7.06 9.18
CA TYR A 67 1.95 5.92 8.41
C TYR A 67 0.66 6.34 7.70
N LEU A 68 0.69 6.35 6.38
CA LEU A 68 -0.44 6.79 5.56
C LEU A 68 -0.96 5.66 4.68
N VAL A 69 -2.26 5.73 4.43
CA VAL A 69 -2.94 5.04 3.33
C VAL A 69 -3.39 6.09 2.33
N VAL A 70 -2.98 5.92 1.10
CA VAL A 70 -3.20 6.87 0.03
C VAL A 70 -4.00 6.20 -1.08
N TYR A 71 -5.18 6.74 -1.35
CA TYR A 71 -6.05 6.30 -2.44
C TYR A 71 -5.71 7.12 -3.68
N THR A 72 -5.31 6.45 -4.72
CA THR A 72 -4.83 7.07 -5.94
C THR A 72 -5.57 6.56 -7.17
N THR A 73 -5.46 7.32 -8.25
CA THR A 73 -5.85 6.88 -9.59
C THR A 73 -4.62 6.85 -10.47
N LEU A 74 -4.41 5.76 -11.20
CA LEU A 74 -3.37 5.66 -12.21
C LEU A 74 -3.75 6.50 -13.43
N ASP A 75 -2.92 7.48 -13.77
CA ASP A 75 -3.22 8.41 -14.86
C ASP A 75 -1.92 8.81 -15.56
N TYR A 76 -2.04 9.46 -16.69
CA TYR A 76 -0.89 10.08 -17.32
C TYR A 76 -0.30 11.20 -16.47
N SER A 77 1.01 11.31 -16.41
CA SER A 77 1.70 12.41 -15.77
C SER A 77 1.29 13.75 -16.42
N PHE A 78 1.43 14.83 -15.66
CA PHE A 78 1.07 16.17 -16.15
C PHE A 78 1.82 16.54 -17.44
N LYS A 79 3.07 16.10 -17.54
CA LYS A 79 3.91 16.28 -18.73
C LYS A 79 3.35 15.51 -19.92
N ALA A 80 3.04 14.23 -19.73
CA ALA A 80 2.49 13.37 -20.77
C ALA A 80 1.12 13.86 -21.26
N LYS A 81 0.22 14.29 -20.36
CA LYS A 81 -1.07 14.90 -20.73
C LYS A 81 -0.92 16.10 -21.62
N ARG A 82 0.02 17.01 -21.30
CA ARG A 82 0.30 18.21 -22.08
C ARG A 82 0.86 17.88 -23.44
N GLU A 83 1.81 16.95 -23.52
CA GLU A 83 2.40 16.52 -24.79
C GLU A 83 1.37 15.84 -25.69
N ARG A 84 0.50 14.97 -25.12
CA ARG A 84 -0.58 14.32 -25.87
C ARG A 84 -1.64 15.30 -26.37
N GLN A 85 -1.96 16.34 -25.60
CA GLN A 85 -2.86 17.40 -26.07
C GLN A 85 -2.26 18.19 -27.26
N ASN A 86 -0.96 18.43 -27.24
CA ASN A 86 -0.27 19.09 -28.34
C ASN A 86 -0.18 18.21 -29.59
N ARG A 87 -0.06 16.89 -29.44
CA ARG A 87 -0.01 15.91 -30.54
C ARG A 87 -1.36 15.65 -31.19
N LYS A 88 -2.48 15.77 -30.45
CA LYS A 88 -3.85 15.55 -30.99
C LYS A 88 -4.24 16.46 -32.16
N LYS A 89 -3.43 17.43 -32.50
CA LYS A 89 -3.62 18.28 -33.70
C LYS A 89 -3.12 17.67 -35.01
N GLY A 90 -2.56 16.45 -35.01
CA GLY A 90 -2.01 15.94 -36.27
C GLY A 90 -1.60 14.46 -36.38
N MET A 91 -1.87 13.53 -35.45
CA MET A 91 -1.37 12.16 -35.60
C MET A 91 -2.21 11.06 -34.90
N LEU A 92 -2.22 9.88 -35.58
CA LEU A 92 -2.95 8.63 -35.30
C LEU A 92 -2.66 7.98 -33.93
N PRO A 93 -3.63 7.19 -33.40
CA PRO A 93 -3.58 6.65 -32.04
C PRO A 93 -3.07 5.22 -32.01
N ASN A 94 -1.77 5.02 -32.00
CA ASN A 94 -1.15 3.75 -31.58
C ASN A 94 0.27 4.03 -31.06
N VAL A 95 0.33 4.68 -29.90
CA VAL A 95 1.58 4.78 -29.16
C VAL A 95 1.43 3.89 -27.95
N GLU A 96 2.28 2.89 -27.84
CA GLU A 96 2.47 2.12 -26.59
C GLU A 96 2.62 3.11 -25.43
N VAL A 97 1.93 2.84 -24.34
CA VAL A 97 1.97 3.69 -23.14
C VAL A 97 3.31 3.44 -22.48
N ASP A 98 4.20 4.41 -22.54
CA ASP A 98 5.43 4.35 -21.76
C ASP A 98 5.10 4.50 -20.27
N ILE A 99 5.63 3.59 -19.48
CA ILE A 99 5.42 3.57 -18.03
C ILE A 99 5.92 4.86 -17.37
N GLU A 100 6.95 5.47 -17.93
CA GLU A 100 7.46 6.78 -17.50
C GLU A 100 6.46 7.93 -17.71
N GLU A 101 5.47 7.74 -18.58
CA GLU A 101 4.39 8.70 -18.79
C GLU A 101 3.29 8.61 -17.74
N LEU A 102 3.29 7.57 -16.89
CA LEU A 102 2.26 7.34 -15.87
C LEU A 102 2.61 7.98 -14.53
N SER A 103 1.58 8.36 -13.80
CA SER A 103 1.69 8.84 -12.43
C SER A 103 0.46 8.46 -11.61
N LEU A 104 0.63 8.43 -10.29
CA LEU A 104 -0.46 8.23 -9.35
C LEU A 104 -1.00 9.61 -8.92
N THR A 105 -2.25 9.87 -9.24
CA THR A 105 -2.96 11.07 -8.76
C THR A 105 -3.63 10.76 -7.43
N VAL A 106 -3.28 11.50 -6.40
CA VAL A 106 -3.83 11.30 -5.04
C VAL A 106 -5.24 11.87 -4.96
N ASN A 107 -6.18 11.03 -4.54
CA ASN A 107 -7.59 11.40 -4.34
C ASN A 107 -7.92 11.61 -2.86
N LYS A 108 -7.41 10.71 -1.99
CA LYS A 108 -7.68 10.72 -0.55
C LYS A 108 -6.45 10.23 0.20
N VAL A 109 -6.25 10.75 1.41
CA VAL A 109 -5.20 10.31 2.34
C VAL A 109 -5.84 10.06 3.69
N GLU A 110 -5.46 8.98 4.36
CA GLU A 110 -5.86 8.65 5.71
C GLU A 110 -4.65 8.20 6.52
N LEU A 111 -4.68 8.46 7.82
CA LEU A 111 -3.72 7.84 8.73
C LEU A 111 -4.02 6.34 8.83
N LEU A 112 -2.98 5.51 8.75
CA LEU A 112 -3.13 4.06 8.85
C LEU A 112 -3.83 3.63 10.16
N GLU A 113 -3.58 4.36 11.24
CA GLU A 113 -4.24 4.14 12.53
C GLU A 113 -5.75 4.34 12.51
N ASN A 114 -6.27 5.19 11.62
CA ASN A 114 -7.70 5.43 11.48
C ASN A 114 -8.43 4.27 10.76
N LEU A 115 -7.69 3.40 10.09
CA LEU A 115 -8.25 2.19 9.47
C LEU A 115 -8.52 1.06 10.46
N LYS A 116 -8.23 1.24 11.74
CA LYS A 116 -8.49 0.26 12.82
C LYS A 116 -9.95 -0.23 12.93
N GLY A 117 -10.87 0.33 12.15
CA GLY A 117 -12.24 -0.13 12.02
C GLY A 117 -12.58 -0.85 10.72
N ALA A 118 -11.68 -0.83 9.73
CA ALA A 118 -11.83 -1.62 8.51
C ALA A 118 -11.20 -2.99 8.80
N SER A 119 -12.03 -3.95 9.20
CA SER A 119 -11.66 -5.32 9.55
C SER A 119 -10.53 -5.85 8.68
N MET A 120 -9.32 -5.99 9.21
CA MET A 120 -8.37 -6.93 8.65
C MET A 120 -9.03 -8.30 8.79
N SER A 121 -9.58 -8.83 7.72
CA SER A 121 -10.26 -10.13 7.75
C SER A 121 -9.25 -11.28 7.62
N LYS A 122 -8.02 -10.98 7.23
CA LYS A 122 -7.02 -11.99 6.89
C LYS A 122 -5.61 -11.51 7.19
N LEU A 123 -4.83 -12.33 7.90
CA LEU A 123 -3.38 -12.22 8.02
C LEU A 123 -2.73 -13.42 7.33
N THR A 124 -1.79 -13.19 6.43
CA THR A 124 -0.99 -14.27 5.82
C THR A 124 0.45 -14.14 6.28
N VAL A 125 0.93 -15.16 6.99
CA VAL A 125 2.33 -15.29 7.39
C VAL A 125 3.04 -16.19 6.39
N LYS A 126 4.08 -15.67 5.73
CA LYS A 126 4.90 -16.43 4.79
C LYS A 126 6.17 -16.92 5.47
N ILE A 127 6.39 -18.21 5.50
CA ILE A 127 7.50 -18.86 6.21
C ILE A 127 8.34 -19.63 5.19
N PRO A 128 9.65 -19.35 5.07
CA PRO A 128 10.56 -20.22 4.32
C PRO A 128 10.56 -21.62 4.94
N LEU A 129 10.53 -22.66 4.11
CA LEU A 129 10.52 -24.05 4.58
C LEU A 129 11.73 -24.34 5.50
N SER A 130 12.87 -23.71 5.25
CA SER A 130 14.09 -23.84 6.06
C SER A 130 13.96 -23.31 7.48
N LEU A 131 12.98 -22.44 7.75
CA LEU A 131 12.73 -21.86 9.08
C LEU A 131 11.59 -22.55 9.81
N VAL A 132 10.92 -23.53 9.21
CA VAL A 132 9.85 -24.27 9.88
C VAL A 132 10.44 -25.23 10.90
N THR A 133 10.37 -24.84 12.16
CA THR A 133 10.81 -25.65 13.31
C THR A 133 9.66 -25.89 14.27
N PRO A 134 9.72 -26.91 15.15
CA PRO A 134 8.72 -27.11 16.18
C PRO A 134 8.57 -25.87 17.09
N ASP A 135 9.67 -25.21 17.43
CA ASP A 135 9.68 -24.02 18.29
C ASP A 135 8.93 -22.86 17.63
N LEU A 136 9.15 -22.62 16.32
CA LEU A 136 8.41 -21.59 15.58
C LEU A 136 6.90 -21.90 15.53
N ILE A 137 6.54 -23.18 15.42
CA ILE A 137 5.13 -23.60 15.45
C ILE A 137 4.51 -23.32 16.81
N GLU A 138 5.25 -23.57 17.91
CA GLU A 138 4.78 -23.24 19.27
C GLU A 138 4.64 -21.74 19.46
N GLU A 139 5.59 -20.93 19.01
CA GLU A 139 5.51 -19.47 19.04
C GLU A 139 4.29 -18.95 18.28
N ILE A 140 4.06 -19.39 17.05
CA ILE A 140 2.87 -19.00 16.28
C ILE A 140 1.61 -19.46 16.98
N SER A 141 1.60 -20.65 17.58
CA SER A 141 0.45 -21.20 18.29
C SER A 141 0.10 -20.38 19.54
N ALA A 142 1.07 -19.73 20.16
CA ALA A 142 0.84 -18.87 21.33
C ALA A 142 0.02 -17.61 20.99
N PHE A 143 0.04 -17.17 19.72
CA PHE A 143 -0.78 -16.04 19.26
C PHE A 143 -2.21 -16.45 18.86
N ILE A 144 -2.48 -17.74 18.75
CA ILE A 144 -3.80 -18.22 18.35
C ILE A 144 -4.77 -18.03 19.51
N THR A 145 -5.91 -17.41 19.22
CA THR A 145 -6.99 -17.24 20.19
C THR A 145 -7.78 -18.54 20.31
N PRO A 146 -7.72 -19.24 21.46
CA PRO A 146 -8.51 -20.42 21.67
C PRO A 146 -9.98 -20.03 21.81
N ASN A 147 -10.88 -20.74 21.10
CA ASN A 147 -12.33 -20.57 21.17
C ASN A 147 -12.82 -19.12 21.00
N PRO A 148 -12.62 -18.51 19.84
CA PRO A 148 -13.09 -17.16 19.61
C PRO A 148 -14.61 -17.08 19.76
N SER A 149 -15.10 -16.05 20.46
CA SER A 149 -16.53 -15.80 20.57
C SER A 149 -17.02 -14.98 19.38
N GLU A 150 -18.28 -15.14 18.98
CA GLU A 150 -18.90 -14.35 17.89
C GLU A 150 -18.89 -12.82 18.16
N ASN A 151 -18.68 -12.42 19.40
CA ASN A 151 -18.61 -11.01 19.81
C ASN A 151 -17.21 -10.41 19.77
N ASP A 152 -16.17 -11.20 19.47
CA ASP A 152 -14.81 -10.71 19.33
C ASP A 152 -14.63 -9.96 18.00
N LYS A 153 -14.72 -8.63 18.06
CA LYS A 153 -14.70 -7.74 16.86
C LYS A 153 -13.35 -7.63 16.16
N ASP A 154 -12.28 -8.08 16.82
CA ASP A 154 -10.90 -7.89 16.36
C ASP A 154 -10.25 -9.21 15.93
N LEU A 155 -11.05 -10.18 15.52
CA LEU A 155 -10.55 -11.47 15.04
C LEU A 155 -10.16 -11.40 13.57
N VAL A 156 -9.01 -11.97 13.27
CA VAL A 156 -8.43 -12.05 11.94
C VAL A 156 -8.14 -13.51 11.60
N ASP A 157 -8.55 -13.97 10.42
CA ASP A 157 -8.20 -15.29 9.93
C ASP A 157 -6.70 -15.40 9.70
N LEU A 158 -6.06 -16.39 10.33
CA LEU A 158 -4.63 -16.65 10.12
C LEU A 158 -4.44 -17.63 8.96
N TYR A 159 -3.65 -17.23 8.00
CA TYR A 159 -3.17 -18.08 6.91
C TYR A 159 -1.66 -18.23 7.02
N VAL A 160 -1.18 -19.44 6.92
CA VAL A 160 0.25 -19.72 6.85
C VAL A 160 0.58 -20.22 5.45
N GLU A 161 1.58 -19.61 4.82
CA GLU A 161 2.09 -20.00 3.52
C GLU A 161 3.54 -20.39 3.67
N VAL A 162 3.81 -21.70 3.52
CA VAL A 162 5.19 -22.20 3.53
C VAL A 162 5.73 -22.22 2.10
N TYR A 163 6.90 -21.65 1.89
CA TYR A 163 7.53 -21.62 0.57
C TYR A 163 8.96 -22.15 0.60
N ASP A 164 9.33 -22.80 -0.50
CA ASP A 164 10.69 -23.18 -0.77
C ASP A 164 11.24 -22.27 -1.88
N ALA A 165 12.24 -21.44 -1.52
CA ALA A 165 12.81 -20.47 -2.44
C ALA A 165 13.63 -21.14 -3.55
N ASP A 166 14.24 -22.30 -3.27
CA ASP A 166 15.09 -23.01 -4.22
C ASP A 166 14.27 -23.80 -5.24
N LEU A 167 13.16 -24.38 -4.81
CA LEU A 167 12.25 -25.15 -5.67
C LEU A 167 11.14 -24.30 -6.31
N GLY A 168 10.96 -23.05 -5.88
CA GLY A 168 9.88 -22.18 -6.35
C GLY A 168 8.48 -22.69 -6.01
N VAL A 169 8.36 -23.55 -4.99
CA VAL A 169 7.11 -24.16 -4.56
C VAL A 169 6.53 -23.37 -3.40
N GLN A 170 5.22 -23.09 -3.46
CA GLN A 170 4.46 -22.47 -2.39
C GLN A 170 3.32 -23.40 -1.98
N VAL A 171 3.23 -23.69 -0.70
CA VAL A 171 2.14 -24.51 -0.14
C VAL A 171 1.30 -23.61 0.77
N PRO A 172 0.16 -23.14 0.31
CA PRO A 172 -0.75 -22.39 1.14
C PRO A 172 -1.47 -23.35 2.09
N ALA A 173 -1.32 -23.15 3.38
CA ALA A 173 -2.10 -23.82 4.41
C ALA A 173 -3.08 -22.81 5.02
N LYS A 174 -4.39 -23.05 4.86
CA LYS A 174 -5.39 -22.31 5.60
C LYS A 174 -5.44 -22.88 7.02
N SER A 175 -5.02 -22.10 7.99
CA SER A 175 -5.30 -22.42 9.39
C SER A 175 -6.79 -22.21 9.65
N THR A 176 -7.40 -23.07 10.46
CA THR A 176 -8.74 -22.84 11.05
C THR A 176 -8.66 -21.91 12.26
N ALA A 177 -7.47 -21.41 12.57
CA ALA A 177 -7.21 -20.56 13.71
C ALA A 177 -7.46 -19.09 13.37
N THR A 178 -7.94 -18.36 14.35
CA THR A 178 -8.06 -16.91 14.34
C THR A 178 -7.12 -16.33 15.39
N ILE A 179 -6.61 -15.14 15.12
CA ILE A 179 -5.82 -14.38 16.08
C ILE A 179 -6.55 -13.08 16.43
N LYS A 180 -6.43 -12.64 17.67
CA LYS A 180 -6.77 -11.27 18.02
C LYS A 180 -5.70 -10.34 17.48
N THR A 181 -6.11 -9.26 16.83
CA THR A 181 -5.20 -8.15 16.54
C THR A 181 -4.82 -7.52 17.88
N CYS A 182 -3.77 -8.03 18.49
CA CYS A 182 -3.22 -7.48 19.72
C CYS A 182 -2.70 -6.07 19.48
N ASN A 183 -2.74 -5.24 20.53
CA ASN A 183 -2.13 -3.93 20.55
C ASN A 183 -0.72 -3.97 19.95
N GLU A 184 -0.44 -3.08 19.01
CA GLU A 184 0.84 -2.89 18.29
C GLU A 184 2.11 -2.90 19.17
N LYS A 185 1.97 -2.83 20.48
CA LYS A 185 3.09 -2.80 21.43
C LYS A 185 3.77 -4.15 21.66
N GLU A 186 3.10 -5.26 21.39
CA GLU A 186 3.68 -6.60 21.60
C GLU A 186 4.43 -7.12 20.37
N ILE A 187 3.98 -6.77 19.17
CA ILE A 187 4.64 -7.22 17.92
C ILE A 187 6.01 -6.57 17.69
N ARG A 188 6.31 -5.44 18.36
CA ARG A 188 7.57 -4.69 18.17
C ARG A 188 8.70 -5.09 19.11
N LYS A 189 8.55 -6.09 19.95
CA LYS A 189 9.60 -6.44 20.93
C LYS A 189 10.64 -7.43 20.44
N ASP A 190 10.42 -8.11 19.33
CA ASP A 190 11.26 -9.22 18.88
C ASP A 190 11.67 -9.14 17.39
N VAL A 191 11.93 -7.94 16.87
CA VAL A 191 12.58 -7.75 15.56
C VAL A 191 13.83 -6.90 15.71
#